data_776a488cedd81ccee3e5b3f8132d6bb0
#
_entry.id   776a488cedd81ccee3e5b3f8132d6bb0
#
_cell.length_a   1.000
_cell.length_b   1.000
_cell.length_c   1.000
_cell.angle_alpha   90.00
_cell.angle_beta   90.00
_cell.angle_gamma   90.00
#
_symmetry.space_group_name_H-M   'P 1'
#
loop_
_entity.id
_entity.type
_entity.pdbx_description
1 polymer ?
#
loop_
_entity_poly.entity_id
_entity_poly.type
_entity_poly.pdbx_seq_one_letter_code
_entity_poly.pdbx_strand_id
1 'polypeptide(L)'
;MVKRFNWLVFWLVLSVGMMAKSGGRQYNSYKGLVMAGYQGWFNAPGDGSGRGWHHYNGSNGFRPGSCSVDFWPEVSEYKKLYKTEFTFADGKPASVFSSYDESTVDLHFKWMKQYGLDGVFMQRFVAEIRNESGLKHFNKVLNSAMKSANKYERAICVMYDLSGMQLGEEKLLLKDIDEIAKRYSLKDHAKNPSYLYHNGKPLVTVWGVGFNDNRSYGLNEAEYIIDGLKSQGFSVMLGVPTQWRKLEGDTESDPRLHELIRKCDILMPWFVGRYNETTYPKYQKLVEEDIQWAKKNLVDYAPLVYPGFSWGNMKGKEHNSFIPRNKGSFLWKQLMGAIRAGAEMIYVAMFDEIDEGTAIFKCAKKVPVGESLFVPLEEEVESDHYLKLVGEAGKVLRKEKAVAFDASLNPVAPNPFIRHMYTADPSAHVWADGRLYVYASHDIAPPRGCDLMDRYHVFSTDDMVHWTDHGEILNSSQVPWGRKEGGFMWAPDCAYKNGTYYFYFPHPSETNWDNSWKIGVATSCRPAEGFEVKGYIEGMDPLIDPCVFVDDNG
;
A
#
# COMPACT_ATOMS: atom_id res chain seq x y z
N MET A 1 11.80 62.43 56.70
CA MET A 1 11.04 61.23 57.11
C MET A 1 10.13 60.82 55.99
N VAL A 2 10.58 59.88 55.14
CA VAL A 2 9.84 59.42 53.93
C VAL A 2 9.37 58.00 54.20
N LYS A 3 8.05 57.82 54.30
CA LYS A 3 7.43 56.50 54.46
C LYS A 3 7.42 55.79 53.10
N ARG A 4 8.07 54.60 52.96
CA ARG A 4 7.99 53.68 51.85
C ARG A 4 6.70 52.85 51.98
N PHE A 5 5.85 52.92 50.99
CA PHE A 5 4.70 52.00 50.77
C PHE A 5 5.16 50.78 49.94
N ASN A 6 5.11 49.61 50.56
CA ASN A 6 5.31 48.34 49.83
C ASN A 6 3.98 47.88 49.28
N TRP A 7 3.91 47.74 47.95
CA TRP A 7 2.82 47.02 47.25
C TRP A 7 3.21 45.57 47.08
N LEU A 8 2.50 44.66 47.78
CA LEU A 8 2.52 43.24 47.53
C LEU A 8 1.46 42.96 46.46
N VAL A 9 1.93 42.57 45.25
CA VAL A 9 1.06 42.07 44.18
C VAL A 9 0.91 40.56 44.39
N PHE A 10 -0.29 40.11 44.79
CA PHE A 10 -0.66 38.71 44.83
C PHE A 10 -1.00 38.27 43.41
N TRP A 11 -0.18 37.39 42.81
CA TRP A 11 -0.53 36.65 41.59
C TRP A 11 -1.40 35.45 41.99
N LEU A 12 -2.70 35.54 41.73
CA LEU A 12 -3.61 34.39 41.76
C LEU A 12 -3.39 33.59 40.45
N VAL A 13 -2.63 32.51 40.52
CA VAL A 13 -2.56 31.53 39.45
C VAL A 13 -3.82 30.69 39.50
N LEU A 14 -4.81 31.02 38.68
CA LEU A 14 -5.92 30.11 38.37
C LEU A 14 -5.36 28.98 37.50
N SER A 15 -5.04 27.85 38.13
CA SER A 15 -4.86 26.59 37.43
C SER A 15 -6.23 26.09 36.95
N VAL A 16 -6.62 26.47 35.73
CA VAL A 16 -7.70 25.79 35.00
C VAL A 16 -7.19 24.41 34.65
N GLY A 17 -7.50 23.45 35.49
CA GLY A 17 -7.32 22.03 35.16
C GLY A 17 -8.18 21.71 33.93
N MET A 18 -7.60 21.77 32.74
CA MET A 18 -8.14 21.07 31.56
C MET A 18 -8.14 19.59 31.92
N MET A 19 -9.26 19.07 32.42
CA MET A 19 -9.56 17.65 32.27
C MET A 19 -9.65 17.40 30.77
N ALA A 20 -8.57 16.90 30.18
CA ALA A 20 -8.60 16.29 28.89
C ALA A 20 -9.61 15.13 28.98
N LYS A 21 -10.83 15.32 28.45
CA LYS A 21 -11.68 14.19 28.10
C LYS A 21 -10.82 13.33 27.19
N SER A 22 -10.51 12.11 27.63
CA SER A 22 -9.94 11.08 26.79
C SER A 22 -10.99 10.63 25.78
N GLY A 23 -11.28 11.48 24.82
CA GLY A 23 -11.98 11.09 23.61
C GLY A 23 -10.99 10.29 22.77
N GLY A 24 -11.27 9.02 22.51
CA GLY A 24 -10.46 8.21 21.61
C GLY A 24 -10.29 8.91 20.25
N ARG A 25 -9.26 8.51 19.49
CA ARG A 25 -8.99 9.06 18.15
C ARG A 25 -10.23 8.91 17.26
N GLN A 26 -10.72 10.00 16.70
CA GLN A 26 -11.83 10.01 15.74
C GLN A 26 -11.29 9.93 14.30
N TYR A 27 -11.95 9.12 13.48
CA TYR A 27 -11.62 8.91 12.07
C TYR A 27 -12.62 9.65 11.18
N ASN A 28 -12.35 10.94 10.94
CA ASN A 28 -13.24 11.85 10.20
C ASN A 28 -13.16 11.70 8.67
N SER A 29 -12.12 11.02 8.17
CA SER A 29 -11.92 10.77 6.75
C SER A 29 -11.07 9.51 6.54
N TYR A 30 -11.26 8.85 5.41
CA TYR A 30 -10.36 7.78 4.96
C TYR A 30 -9.02 8.34 4.45
N LYS A 31 -8.96 9.61 4.06
CA LYS A 31 -7.70 10.25 3.61
C LYS A 31 -6.63 10.17 4.69
N GLY A 32 -5.41 9.85 4.26
CA GLY A 32 -4.25 9.64 5.13
C GLY A 32 -4.20 8.26 5.80
N LEU A 33 -5.10 7.33 5.49
CA LEU A 33 -5.14 6.01 6.10
C LEU A 33 -4.79 4.90 5.10
N VAL A 34 -4.08 3.88 5.60
CA VAL A 34 -3.90 2.59 4.95
C VAL A 34 -4.67 1.55 5.75
N MET A 35 -5.73 1.01 5.16
CA MET A 35 -6.64 0.06 5.81
C MET A 35 -6.75 -1.23 5.01
N ALA A 36 -6.99 -2.34 5.69
CA ALA A 36 -7.11 -3.65 5.04
C ALA A 36 -8.54 -4.19 5.08
N GLY A 37 -8.91 -5.01 4.10
CA GLY A 37 -10.10 -5.84 4.19
C GLY A 37 -9.91 -6.91 5.28
N TYR A 38 -10.96 -7.21 6.04
CA TYR A 38 -10.96 -8.21 7.10
C TYR A 38 -12.11 -9.17 6.86
N GLN A 39 -11.79 -10.43 6.55
CA GLN A 39 -12.78 -11.46 6.22
C GLN A 39 -13.53 -11.94 7.47
N GLY A 40 -12.80 -12.33 8.50
CA GLY A 40 -13.37 -12.78 9.77
C GLY A 40 -14.26 -14.00 9.65
N TRP A 41 -14.04 -14.88 8.68
CA TRP A 41 -14.94 -15.99 8.32
C TRP A 41 -14.49 -17.38 8.77
N PHE A 42 -13.26 -17.51 9.29
CA PHE A 42 -12.70 -18.81 9.70
C PHE A 42 -13.35 -19.34 10.97
N ASN A 43 -13.88 -20.58 10.91
CA ASN A 43 -14.43 -21.27 12.06
C ASN A 43 -13.78 -22.64 12.30
N ALA A 44 -13.87 -23.13 13.52
CA ALA A 44 -13.39 -24.43 13.92
C ALA A 44 -14.42 -25.19 14.75
N PRO A 45 -14.44 -26.55 14.74
CA PRO A 45 -15.29 -27.33 15.61
C PRO A 45 -15.03 -26.98 17.08
N GLY A 46 -16.10 -26.73 17.84
CA GLY A 46 -16.00 -26.37 19.26
C GLY A 46 -15.75 -24.89 19.56
N ASP A 47 -15.71 -24.01 18.56
CA ASP A 47 -15.58 -22.55 18.74
C ASP A 47 -16.87 -21.88 19.27
N GLY A 48 -18.00 -22.59 19.22
CA GLY A 48 -19.33 -22.12 19.63
C GLY A 48 -20.15 -21.51 18.51
N SER A 49 -19.63 -21.43 17.28
CA SER A 49 -20.38 -20.98 16.10
C SER A 49 -21.35 -22.03 15.57
N GLY A 50 -21.00 -23.31 15.71
CA GLY A 50 -21.71 -24.44 15.12
C GLY A 50 -21.43 -24.64 13.62
N ARG A 51 -20.42 -23.93 13.04
CA ARG A 51 -20.12 -23.96 11.60
C ARG A 51 -19.05 -24.98 11.19
N GLY A 52 -18.41 -25.67 12.15
CA GLY A 52 -17.31 -26.61 11.87
C GLY A 52 -16.09 -25.90 11.28
N TRP A 53 -15.38 -26.57 10.36
CA TRP A 53 -14.20 -26.04 9.66
C TRP A 53 -14.57 -25.11 8.50
N HIS A 54 -15.28 -24.01 8.79
CA HIS A 54 -15.69 -23.08 7.74
C HIS A 54 -14.50 -22.26 7.22
N HIS A 55 -14.38 -22.09 5.90
CA HIS A 55 -13.26 -21.51 5.17
C HIS A 55 -11.88 -22.18 5.35
N TYR A 56 -11.77 -23.18 6.18
CA TYR A 56 -10.59 -24.06 6.24
C TYR A 56 -10.73 -25.31 5.38
N ASN A 57 -11.99 -25.80 5.23
CA ASN A 57 -12.27 -27.10 4.65
C ASN A 57 -12.22 -27.09 3.12
N GLY A 58 -11.61 -28.13 2.56
CA GLY A 58 -11.83 -28.53 1.18
C GLY A 58 -13.11 -29.36 1.03
N SER A 59 -13.28 -29.98 -0.14
CA SER A 59 -14.47 -30.81 -0.46
C SER A 59 -14.73 -31.97 0.50
N ASN A 60 -13.67 -32.49 1.15
CA ASN A 60 -13.72 -33.62 2.07
C ASN A 60 -13.34 -33.27 3.51
N GLY A 61 -13.60 -32.04 3.95
CA GLY A 61 -13.26 -31.54 5.29
C GLY A 61 -11.91 -30.86 5.37
N PHE A 62 -11.42 -30.60 6.59
CA PHE A 62 -10.12 -29.96 6.85
C PHE A 62 -9.13 -31.00 7.37
N ARG A 63 -8.40 -31.66 6.47
CA ARG A 63 -7.44 -32.73 6.73
C ARG A 63 -6.39 -32.81 5.61
N PRO A 64 -5.27 -33.54 5.81
CA PRO A 64 -4.30 -33.75 4.74
C PRO A 64 -4.94 -34.21 3.44
N GLY A 65 -4.61 -33.56 2.33
CA GLY A 65 -5.21 -33.77 1.02
C GLY A 65 -6.56 -33.07 0.79
N SER A 66 -7.13 -32.39 1.81
CA SER A 66 -8.39 -31.65 1.68
C SER A 66 -8.41 -30.41 2.56
N CYS A 67 -8.13 -29.25 1.99
CA CYS A 67 -8.25 -27.94 2.65
C CYS A 67 -8.42 -26.86 1.59
N SER A 68 -8.76 -25.65 2.02
CA SER A 68 -8.85 -24.47 1.13
C SER A 68 -7.68 -23.52 1.30
N VAL A 69 -6.98 -23.56 2.43
CA VAL A 69 -5.95 -22.58 2.79
C VAL A 69 -4.59 -22.96 2.22
N ASP A 70 -3.87 -21.99 1.69
CA ASP A 70 -2.50 -22.15 1.18
C ASP A 70 -1.45 -21.65 2.15
N PHE A 71 -1.76 -20.63 2.98
CA PHE A 71 -0.88 -20.14 4.02
C PHE A 71 -1.32 -20.67 5.38
N TRP A 72 -0.33 -21.01 6.24
CA TRP A 72 -0.61 -21.40 7.61
C TRP A 72 -0.44 -20.19 8.55
N PRO A 73 -1.38 -19.96 9.50
CA PRO A 73 -1.25 -18.86 10.44
C PRO A 73 -0.12 -19.11 11.45
N GLU A 74 0.61 -18.05 11.84
CA GLU A 74 1.52 -18.09 12.98
C GLU A 74 0.68 -17.99 14.25
N VAL A 75 0.68 -19.06 15.05
CA VAL A 75 -0.33 -19.23 16.12
C VAL A 75 0.18 -19.02 17.54
N SER A 76 1.45 -18.68 17.74
CA SER A 76 2.09 -18.59 19.07
C SER A 76 1.46 -17.57 20.02
N GLU A 77 0.84 -16.50 19.49
CA GLU A 77 0.23 -15.44 20.29
C GLU A 77 -1.28 -15.65 20.55
N TYR A 78 -1.92 -16.61 19.88
CA TYR A 78 -3.36 -16.86 20.06
C TYR A 78 -3.65 -17.53 21.39
N LYS A 79 -4.69 -17.06 22.09
CA LYS A 79 -5.12 -17.63 23.39
C LYS A 79 -5.91 -18.92 23.24
N LYS A 80 -6.62 -19.07 22.13
CA LYS A 80 -7.40 -20.26 21.81
C LYS A 80 -6.95 -20.82 20.47
N LEU A 81 -6.74 -22.11 20.43
CA LEU A 81 -6.32 -22.85 19.25
C LEU A 81 -7.14 -24.12 19.10
N TYR A 82 -7.33 -24.50 17.85
CA TYR A 82 -8.08 -25.69 17.47
C TYR A 82 -7.14 -26.67 16.77
N LYS A 83 -6.98 -27.87 17.38
CA LYS A 83 -6.13 -28.92 16.82
C LYS A 83 -6.71 -29.41 15.49
N THR A 84 -5.83 -29.63 14.54
CA THR A 84 -6.16 -30.18 13.23
C THR A 84 -5.60 -31.60 13.08
N GLU A 85 -5.92 -32.25 11.97
CA GLU A 85 -5.30 -33.53 11.57
C GLU A 85 -3.93 -33.34 10.90
N PHE A 86 -3.51 -32.11 10.66
CA PHE A 86 -2.22 -31.78 10.06
C PHE A 86 -1.09 -31.89 11.10
N THR A 87 0.10 -32.28 10.63
CA THR A 87 1.30 -32.37 11.43
C THR A 87 2.49 -31.64 10.79
N PHE A 88 3.36 -31.12 11.63
CA PHE A 88 4.66 -30.59 11.20
C PHE A 88 5.67 -31.73 10.95
N ALA A 89 6.80 -31.40 10.30
CA ALA A 89 7.86 -32.36 10.01
C ALA A 89 8.45 -33.07 11.25
N ASP A 90 8.33 -32.43 12.43
CA ASP A 90 8.75 -33.04 13.73
C ASP A 90 7.66 -33.91 14.38
N GLY A 91 6.56 -34.16 13.67
CA GLY A 91 5.44 -35.00 14.14
C GLY A 91 4.47 -34.30 15.09
N LYS A 92 4.70 -33.03 15.44
CA LYS A 92 3.77 -32.27 16.29
C LYS A 92 2.49 -31.93 15.55
N PRO A 93 1.33 -31.98 16.25
CA PRO A 93 0.06 -31.55 15.63
C PRO A 93 0.05 -30.06 15.37
N ALA A 94 -0.46 -29.69 14.21
CA ALA A 94 -0.69 -28.29 13.84
C ALA A 94 -2.06 -27.83 14.34
N SER A 95 -2.17 -26.55 14.63
CA SER A 95 -3.41 -25.91 15.11
C SER A 95 -3.68 -24.62 14.34
N VAL A 96 -4.94 -24.20 14.34
CA VAL A 96 -5.40 -22.94 13.75
C VAL A 96 -6.29 -22.16 14.72
N PHE A 97 -6.61 -20.93 14.38
CA PHE A 97 -7.50 -20.06 15.16
C PHE A 97 -8.97 -20.16 14.69
N SER A 98 -9.89 -19.52 15.40
CA SER A 98 -11.23 -19.20 14.92
C SER A 98 -11.47 -17.68 14.98
N SER A 99 -12.05 -17.11 13.93
CA SER A 99 -12.50 -15.71 13.91
C SER A 99 -13.67 -15.45 14.87
N TYR A 100 -14.41 -16.50 15.26
CA TYR A 100 -15.52 -16.39 16.20
C TYR A 100 -15.08 -16.10 17.65
N ASP A 101 -13.81 -16.36 17.97
CA ASP A 101 -13.24 -16.07 19.28
C ASP A 101 -12.92 -14.56 19.43
N GLU A 102 -13.47 -13.94 20.47
CA GLU A 102 -13.21 -12.53 20.78
C GLU A 102 -11.71 -12.26 20.99
N SER A 103 -10.97 -13.22 21.59
CA SER A 103 -9.53 -13.09 21.80
C SER A 103 -8.70 -13.11 20.50
N THR A 104 -9.18 -13.75 19.45
CA THR A 104 -8.58 -13.73 18.10
C THR A 104 -8.70 -12.34 17.50
N VAL A 105 -9.91 -11.80 17.49
CA VAL A 105 -10.17 -10.45 16.95
C VAL A 105 -9.42 -9.38 17.75
N ASP A 106 -9.40 -9.48 19.10
CA ASP A 106 -8.65 -8.58 19.97
C ASP A 106 -7.14 -8.61 19.65
N LEU A 107 -6.56 -9.78 19.41
CA LEU A 107 -5.16 -9.94 19.02
C LEU A 107 -4.87 -9.29 17.66
N HIS A 108 -5.74 -9.48 16.68
CA HIS A 108 -5.59 -8.88 15.35
C HIS A 108 -5.56 -7.34 15.42
N PHE A 109 -6.46 -6.72 16.18
CA PHE A 109 -6.46 -5.26 16.37
C PHE A 109 -5.26 -4.77 17.21
N LYS A 110 -4.76 -5.59 18.15
CA LYS A 110 -3.49 -5.33 18.84
C LYS A 110 -2.33 -5.27 17.85
N TRP A 111 -2.24 -6.23 16.90
CA TRP A 111 -1.22 -6.20 15.86
C TRP A 111 -1.35 -4.96 14.96
N MET A 112 -2.58 -4.58 14.55
CA MET A 112 -2.79 -3.34 13.79
C MET A 112 -2.22 -2.13 14.51
N LYS A 113 -2.48 -2.00 15.81
CA LYS A 113 -1.91 -0.90 16.63
C LYS A 113 -0.39 -0.98 16.70
N GLN A 114 0.16 -2.17 16.93
CA GLN A 114 1.59 -2.40 17.11
C GLN A 114 2.39 -2.09 15.85
N TYR A 115 1.88 -2.45 14.69
CA TYR A 115 2.57 -2.32 13.40
C TYR A 115 2.13 -1.12 12.57
N GLY A 116 1.16 -0.33 13.03
CA GLY A 116 0.78 0.93 12.39
C GLY A 116 -0.22 0.80 11.24
N LEU A 117 -0.91 -0.35 11.09
CA LEU A 117 -2.08 -0.44 10.21
C LEU A 117 -3.22 0.39 10.79
N ASP A 118 -3.80 1.28 9.99
CA ASP A 118 -4.75 2.28 10.50
C ASP A 118 -6.13 1.70 10.86
N GLY A 119 -6.53 0.60 10.25
CA GLY A 119 -7.80 -0.07 10.53
C GLY A 119 -8.22 -1.07 9.47
N VAL A 120 -9.51 -1.44 9.50
CA VAL A 120 -10.07 -2.47 8.62
C VAL A 120 -11.45 -2.13 8.07
N PHE A 121 -11.72 -2.71 6.89
CA PHE A 121 -13.05 -2.87 6.31
C PHE A 121 -13.56 -4.27 6.66
N MET A 122 -14.54 -4.34 7.56
CA MET A 122 -15.15 -5.59 8.03
C MET A 122 -16.09 -6.14 6.97
N GLN A 123 -15.70 -7.24 6.36
CA GLN A 123 -16.48 -7.90 5.31
C GLN A 123 -17.80 -8.45 5.89
N ARG A 124 -18.87 -8.31 5.11
CA ARG A 124 -20.20 -8.76 5.44
C ARG A 124 -20.91 -9.24 4.18
N PHE A 125 -20.87 -10.54 3.95
CA PHE A 125 -21.42 -11.16 2.74
C PHE A 125 -22.94 -11.21 2.79
N VAL A 126 -23.60 -10.66 1.77
CA VAL A 126 -25.08 -10.72 1.68
C VAL A 126 -25.55 -12.17 1.64
N ALA A 127 -24.82 -13.03 0.92
CA ALA A 127 -25.09 -14.47 0.86
C ALA A 127 -25.06 -15.17 2.22
N GLU A 128 -24.23 -14.70 3.15
CA GLU A 128 -24.11 -15.26 4.50
C GLU A 128 -25.15 -14.72 5.47
N ILE A 129 -25.42 -13.41 5.44
CA ILE A 129 -26.37 -12.78 6.37
C ILE A 129 -27.83 -13.12 6.09
N ARG A 130 -28.15 -13.73 4.94
CA ARG A 130 -29.49 -14.27 4.68
C ARG A 130 -29.84 -15.45 5.59
N ASN A 131 -28.83 -16.15 6.11
CA ASN A 131 -28.96 -17.33 6.95
C ASN A 131 -28.73 -16.97 8.41
N GLU A 132 -29.50 -17.59 9.33
CA GLU A 132 -29.38 -17.35 10.77
C GLU A 132 -27.97 -17.65 11.29
N SER A 133 -27.35 -18.77 10.86
CA SER A 133 -26.01 -19.18 11.28
C SER A 133 -24.94 -18.18 10.83
N GLY A 134 -24.98 -17.73 9.57
CA GLY A 134 -24.06 -16.72 9.03
C GLY A 134 -24.26 -15.37 9.70
N LEU A 135 -25.53 -14.91 9.84
CA LEU A 135 -25.85 -13.67 10.52
C LEU A 135 -25.36 -13.65 11.98
N LYS A 136 -25.55 -14.77 12.71
CA LYS A 136 -25.04 -14.94 14.08
C LYS A 136 -23.52 -14.83 14.13
N HIS A 137 -22.82 -15.51 13.19
CA HIS A 137 -21.37 -15.49 13.10
C HIS A 137 -20.85 -14.06 12.85
N PHE A 138 -21.30 -13.42 11.75
CA PHE A 138 -20.81 -12.08 11.39
C PHE A 138 -21.17 -11.01 12.41
N ASN A 139 -22.33 -11.13 13.09
CA ASN A 139 -22.70 -10.26 14.20
C ASN A 139 -21.75 -10.42 15.40
N LYS A 140 -21.31 -11.64 15.72
CA LYS A 140 -20.36 -11.91 16.81
C LYS A 140 -18.98 -11.35 16.49
N VAL A 141 -18.47 -11.61 15.28
CA VAL A 141 -17.16 -11.09 14.83
C VAL A 141 -17.18 -9.56 14.79
N LEU A 142 -18.21 -8.95 14.20
CA LEU A 142 -18.35 -7.50 14.14
C LEU A 142 -18.40 -6.86 15.53
N ASN A 143 -19.13 -7.49 16.48
CA ASN A 143 -19.18 -7.00 17.86
C ASN A 143 -17.80 -7.02 18.53
N SER A 144 -17.02 -8.09 18.33
CA SER A 144 -15.65 -8.19 18.83
C SER A 144 -14.74 -7.14 18.17
N ALA A 145 -14.89 -6.93 16.86
CA ALA A 145 -14.13 -5.94 16.10
C ALA A 145 -14.44 -4.51 16.53
N MET A 146 -15.70 -4.14 16.73
CA MET A 146 -16.10 -2.80 17.22
C MET A 146 -15.52 -2.49 18.60
N LYS A 147 -15.53 -3.48 19.52
CA LYS A 147 -14.89 -3.34 20.85
C LYS A 147 -13.38 -3.13 20.72
N SER A 148 -12.72 -3.97 19.92
CA SER A 148 -11.27 -3.95 19.74
C SER A 148 -10.80 -2.70 18.99
N ALA A 149 -11.57 -2.23 17.99
CA ALA A 149 -11.30 -0.98 17.28
C ALA A 149 -11.25 0.20 18.25
N ASN A 150 -12.25 0.35 19.12
CA ASN A 150 -12.27 1.40 20.13
C ASN A 150 -11.15 1.23 21.18
N LYS A 151 -10.85 -0.01 21.60
CA LYS A 151 -9.78 -0.32 22.57
C LYS A 151 -8.40 0.06 22.05
N TYR A 152 -8.12 -0.23 20.79
CA TYR A 152 -6.80 -0.03 20.19
C TYR A 152 -6.72 1.23 19.32
N GLU A 153 -7.79 2.03 19.26
CA GLU A 153 -7.89 3.23 18.44
C GLU A 153 -7.54 2.94 16.97
N ARG A 154 -8.23 1.96 16.38
CA ARG A 154 -8.10 1.63 14.96
C ARG A 154 -9.41 1.92 14.23
N ALA A 155 -9.32 2.41 13.01
CA ALA A 155 -10.49 2.67 12.18
C ALA A 155 -11.23 1.37 11.87
N ILE A 156 -12.54 1.43 11.81
CA ILE A 156 -13.38 0.31 11.40
C ILE A 156 -14.51 0.81 10.49
N CYS A 157 -14.76 0.09 9.39
CA CYS A 157 -15.83 0.36 8.45
C CYS A 157 -16.54 -0.95 8.09
N VAL A 158 -17.86 -0.94 7.93
CA VAL A 158 -18.61 -2.09 7.41
C VAL A 158 -18.49 -2.11 5.89
N MET A 159 -18.19 -3.29 5.34
CA MET A 159 -18.08 -3.52 3.90
C MET A 159 -18.96 -4.69 3.48
N TYR A 160 -19.97 -4.41 2.69
CA TYR A 160 -20.82 -5.45 2.11
C TYR A 160 -20.18 -6.04 0.87
N ASP A 161 -20.14 -7.37 0.81
CA ASP A 161 -19.78 -8.13 -0.39
C ASP A 161 -21.06 -8.69 -1.02
N LEU A 162 -21.28 -8.36 -2.27
CA LEU A 162 -22.47 -8.77 -3.02
C LEU A 162 -22.31 -10.14 -3.71
N SER A 163 -21.17 -10.83 -3.53
CA SER A 163 -20.96 -12.16 -4.12
C SER A 163 -22.07 -13.13 -3.69
N GLY A 164 -22.73 -13.75 -4.67
CA GLY A 164 -23.82 -14.68 -4.42
C GLY A 164 -25.12 -14.03 -3.93
N MET A 165 -25.23 -12.71 -3.92
CA MET A 165 -26.50 -12.01 -3.67
C MET A 165 -27.55 -12.39 -4.73
N GLN A 166 -28.79 -12.60 -4.33
CA GLN A 166 -29.92 -12.88 -5.21
C GLN A 166 -30.80 -11.63 -5.37
N LEU A 167 -31.62 -11.60 -6.42
CA LEU A 167 -32.61 -10.55 -6.62
C LEU A 167 -33.53 -10.41 -5.42
N GLY A 168 -33.76 -9.19 -4.96
CA GLY A 168 -34.58 -8.86 -3.77
C GLY A 168 -33.80 -8.80 -2.47
N GLU A 169 -32.55 -9.29 -2.42
CA GLU A 169 -31.71 -9.25 -1.21
C GLU A 169 -31.02 -7.90 -0.98
N GLU A 170 -31.05 -6.99 -1.95
CA GLU A 170 -30.65 -5.60 -1.77
C GLU A 170 -31.38 -4.93 -0.59
N LYS A 171 -32.62 -5.34 -0.32
CA LYS A 171 -33.41 -4.87 0.83
C LYS A 171 -32.90 -5.42 2.15
N LEU A 172 -32.35 -6.65 2.14
CA LEU A 172 -31.73 -7.27 3.31
C LEU A 172 -30.52 -6.45 3.75
N LEU A 173 -29.65 -6.05 2.80
CA LEU A 173 -28.49 -5.21 3.07
C LEU A 173 -28.89 -3.90 3.74
N LEU A 174 -29.87 -3.18 3.18
CA LEU A 174 -30.32 -1.89 3.73
C LEU A 174 -30.94 -2.01 5.11
N LYS A 175 -31.65 -3.11 5.39
CA LYS A 175 -32.18 -3.40 6.73
C LYS A 175 -31.05 -3.71 7.71
N ASP A 176 -30.09 -4.54 7.31
CA ASP A 176 -28.97 -4.96 8.14
C ASP A 176 -28.10 -3.78 8.56
N ILE A 177 -27.76 -2.87 7.63
CA ILE A 177 -26.96 -1.68 7.98
C ILE A 177 -27.70 -0.72 8.90
N ASP A 178 -29.02 -0.58 8.76
CA ASP A 178 -29.83 0.23 9.67
C ASP A 178 -29.81 -0.34 11.09
N GLU A 179 -29.92 -1.67 11.24
CA GLU A 179 -29.82 -2.35 12.55
C GLU A 179 -28.41 -2.20 13.15
N ILE A 180 -27.34 -2.37 12.35
CA ILE A 180 -25.96 -2.16 12.75
C ILE A 180 -25.72 -0.72 13.18
N ALA A 181 -26.21 0.25 12.41
CA ALA A 181 -26.04 1.66 12.69
C ALA A 181 -26.68 2.06 14.04
N LYS A 182 -27.85 1.53 14.36
CA LYS A 182 -28.52 1.72 15.64
C LYS A 182 -27.75 1.04 16.78
N ARG A 183 -27.38 -0.24 16.59
CA ARG A 183 -26.69 -1.06 17.60
C ARG A 183 -25.35 -0.48 18.04
N TYR A 184 -24.56 0.01 17.11
CA TYR A 184 -23.20 0.52 17.36
C TYR A 184 -23.10 2.04 17.30
N SER A 185 -24.23 2.76 17.21
CA SER A 185 -24.26 4.23 17.14
C SER A 185 -23.37 4.80 16.03
N LEU A 186 -23.40 4.20 14.82
CA LEU A 186 -22.50 4.58 13.74
C LEU A 186 -22.65 6.04 13.31
N LYS A 187 -23.82 6.65 13.54
CA LYS A 187 -24.12 8.06 13.22
C LYS A 187 -23.80 9.03 14.36
N ASP A 188 -23.26 8.54 15.46
CA ASP A 188 -22.81 9.34 16.61
C ASP A 188 -21.33 9.09 16.86
N HIS A 189 -20.48 9.91 16.25
CA HIS A 189 -19.05 9.77 16.29
C HIS A 189 -18.45 9.91 17.70
N ALA A 190 -19.17 10.57 18.62
CA ALA A 190 -18.74 10.66 20.01
C ALA A 190 -18.93 9.33 20.75
N LYS A 191 -19.94 8.54 20.39
CA LYS A 191 -20.21 7.22 20.98
C LYS A 191 -19.39 6.11 20.34
N ASN A 192 -19.03 6.24 19.06
CA ASN A 192 -18.19 5.28 18.33
C ASN A 192 -17.09 6.00 17.57
N PRO A 193 -16.04 6.51 18.23
CA PRO A 193 -15.00 7.31 17.62
C PRO A 193 -14.13 6.55 16.62
N SER A 194 -14.07 5.23 16.72
CA SER A 194 -13.31 4.37 15.78
C SER A 194 -14.05 4.10 14.48
N TYR A 195 -15.37 4.35 14.41
CA TYR A 195 -16.07 4.15 13.15
C TYR A 195 -15.63 5.18 12.11
N LEU A 196 -15.27 4.70 10.92
CA LEU A 196 -14.74 5.55 9.86
C LEU A 196 -15.83 6.45 9.26
N TYR A 197 -15.54 7.73 9.19
CA TYR A 197 -16.34 8.73 8.48
C TYR A 197 -15.64 9.15 7.19
N HIS A 198 -16.41 9.68 6.28
CA HIS A 198 -15.91 10.36 5.08
C HIS A 198 -16.93 11.41 4.64
N ASN A 199 -16.47 12.58 4.19
CA ASN A 199 -17.36 13.71 3.83
C ASN A 199 -18.42 14.03 4.91
N GLY A 200 -18.00 13.94 6.20
CA GLY A 200 -18.87 14.27 7.34
C GLY A 200 -19.96 13.23 7.67
N LYS A 201 -19.96 12.07 7.04
CA LYS A 201 -20.93 10.98 7.23
C LYS A 201 -20.22 9.66 7.55
N PRO A 202 -20.85 8.73 8.30
CA PRO A 202 -20.31 7.39 8.47
C PRO A 202 -20.18 6.69 7.11
N LEU A 203 -19.05 6.05 6.87
CA LEU A 203 -18.75 5.36 5.62
C LEU A 203 -19.29 3.93 5.63
N VAL A 204 -19.88 3.52 4.51
CA VAL A 204 -20.19 2.11 4.22
C VAL A 204 -19.59 1.75 2.87
N THR A 205 -19.00 0.57 2.77
CA THR A 205 -18.45 0.08 1.51
C THR A 205 -19.35 -0.99 0.92
N VAL A 206 -19.52 -0.98 -0.40
CA VAL A 206 -20.24 -2.01 -1.17
C VAL A 206 -19.31 -2.51 -2.27
N TRP A 207 -18.93 -3.77 -2.22
CA TRP A 207 -18.12 -4.42 -3.24
C TRP A 207 -18.97 -5.33 -4.13
N GLY A 208 -18.61 -5.39 -5.41
CA GLY A 208 -19.22 -6.33 -6.34
C GLY A 208 -20.11 -5.70 -7.40
N VAL A 209 -20.00 -4.38 -7.63
CA VAL A 209 -20.81 -3.65 -8.59
C VAL A 209 -20.14 -3.55 -9.95
N GLY A 210 -20.86 -3.91 -11.03
CA GLY A 210 -20.42 -3.75 -12.41
C GLY A 210 -19.50 -4.86 -12.93
N PHE A 211 -19.42 -6.03 -12.25
CA PHE A 211 -18.66 -7.19 -12.71
C PHE A 211 -19.39 -7.96 -13.81
N ASN A 212 -18.67 -8.32 -14.87
CA ASN A 212 -19.15 -9.13 -16.00
C ASN A 212 -18.91 -10.63 -15.76
N ASP A 213 -19.47 -11.19 -14.67
CA ASP A 213 -19.26 -12.58 -14.24
C ASP A 213 -20.57 -13.35 -13.98
N ASN A 214 -21.64 -12.97 -14.68
CA ASN A 214 -22.97 -13.60 -14.63
C ASN A 214 -23.63 -13.57 -13.23
N ARG A 215 -23.53 -12.45 -12.53
CA ARG A 215 -24.19 -12.25 -11.23
C ARG A 215 -25.71 -12.27 -11.37
N SER A 216 -26.42 -12.70 -10.32
CA SER A 216 -27.89 -12.71 -10.27
C SER A 216 -28.50 -11.32 -10.12
N TYR A 217 -27.71 -10.29 -9.92
CA TYR A 217 -28.07 -8.87 -9.79
C TYR A 217 -27.26 -8.03 -10.75
N GLY A 218 -27.74 -6.82 -11.05
CA GLY A 218 -27.08 -5.89 -11.97
C GLY A 218 -27.04 -4.46 -11.41
N LEU A 219 -26.93 -3.49 -12.32
CA LEU A 219 -26.81 -2.08 -11.96
C LEU A 219 -28.10 -1.50 -11.33
N ASN A 220 -29.27 -2.09 -11.59
CA ASN A 220 -30.53 -1.63 -10.95
C ASN A 220 -30.51 -1.88 -9.43
N GLU A 221 -30.12 -3.08 -9.01
CA GLU A 221 -30.00 -3.47 -7.60
C GLU A 221 -28.86 -2.69 -6.92
N ALA A 222 -27.75 -2.47 -7.63
CA ALA A 222 -26.65 -1.63 -7.17
C ALA A 222 -27.09 -0.18 -6.94
N GLU A 223 -27.86 0.40 -7.87
CA GLU A 223 -28.43 1.74 -7.73
C GLU A 223 -29.36 1.84 -6.51
N TYR A 224 -30.24 0.85 -6.35
CA TYR A 224 -31.15 0.77 -5.20
C TYR A 224 -30.37 0.76 -3.86
N ILE A 225 -29.28 -0.01 -3.78
CA ILE A 225 -28.40 -0.06 -2.59
C ILE A 225 -27.74 1.30 -2.36
N ILE A 226 -27.13 1.88 -3.38
CA ILE A 226 -26.42 3.17 -3.26
C ILE A 226 -27.38 4.28 -2.80
N ASP A 227 -28.53 4.41 -3.47
CA ASP A 227 -29.52 5.43 -3.15
C ASP A 227 -30.11 5.20 -1.74
N GLY A 228 -30.35 3.94 -1.37
CA GLY A 228 -30.81 3.55 -0.04
C GLY A 228 -29.79 3.91 1.06
N LEU A 229 -28.50 3.63 0.88
CA LEU A 229 -27.45 4.00 1.82
C LEU A 229 -27.33 5.52 1.96
N LYS A 230 -27.34 6.24 0.84
CA LYS A 230 -27.26 7.72 0.86
C LYS A 230 -28.49 8.34 1.52
N SER A 231 -29.69 7.80 1.29
CA SER A 231 -30.92 8.25 1.96
C SER A 231 -30.91 8.00 3.46
N GLN A 232 -30.23 6.93 3.89
CA GLN A 232 -29.97 6.64 5.31
C GLN A 232 -28.86 7.52 5.92
N GLY A 233 -28.21 8.39 5.13
CA GLY A 233 -27.20 9.34 5.62
C GLY A 233 -25.77 8.80 5.69
N PHE A 234 -25.44 7.78 4.90
CA PHE A 234 -24.07 7.28 4.77
C PHE A 234 -23.30 7.93 3.61
N SER A 235 -21.98 8.02 3.74
CA SER A 235 -21.05 8.07 2.61
C SER A 235 -20.84 6.66 2.07
N VAL A 236 -20.58 6.53 0.77
CA VAL A 236 -20.47 5.23 0.11
C VAL A 236 -19.14 5.09 -0.60
N MET A 237 -18.38 4.03 -0.30
CA MET A 237 -17.28 3.56 -1.11
C MET A 237 -17.75 2.39 -1.98
N LEU A 238 -17.45 2.44 -3.29
CA LEU A 238 -17.90 1.46 -4.26
C LEU A 238 -16.73 0.61 -4.75
N GLY A 239 -16.81 -0.71 -4.57
CA GLY A 239 -15.90 -1.70 -5.12
C GLY A 239 -16.36 -2.18 -6.50
N VAL A 240 -15.53 -1.93 -7.52
CA VAL A 240 -15.82 -2.18 -8.94
C VAL A 240 -14.76 -3.06 -9.59
N PRO A 241 -14.97 -3.63 -10.80
CA PRO A 241 -13.95 -4.39 -11.52
C PRO A 241 -12.77 -3.54 -11.98
N THR A 242 -11.69 -4.20 -12.39
CA THR A 242 -10.42 -3.56 -12.81
C THR A 242 -10.59 -2.60 -13.97
N GLN A 243 -11.39 -2.97 -14.99
CA GLN A 243 -11.54 -2.21 -16.24
C GLN A 243 -12.76 -1.26 -16.23
N TRP A 244 -13.26 -0.89 -15.04
CA TRP A 244 -14.46 -0.06 -14.84
C TRP A 244 -14.48 1.22 -15.69
N ARG A 245 -13.32 1.86 -15.88
CA ARG A 245 -13.23 3.14 -16.61
C ARG A 245 -13.43 2.97 -18.11
N LYS A 246 -13.04 1.83 -18.66
CA LYS A 246 -13.16 1.52 -20.08
C LYS A 246 -14.43 0.71 -20.42
N LEU A 247 -15.12 0.18 -19.42
CA LEU A 247 -16.29 -0.69 -19.56
C LEU A 247 -16.00 -1.93 -20.43
N GLU A 248 -14.86 -2.56 -20.20
CA GLU A 248 -14.38 -3.72 -20.94
C GLU A 248 -13.85 -4.83 -20.03
N GLY A 249 -13.49 -5.99 -20.57
CA GLY A 249 -12.83 -7.08 -19.84
C GLY A 249 -13.69 -7.66 -18.74
N ASP A 250 -13.33 -7.44 -17.48
CA ASP A 250 -14.06 -7.93 -16.31
C ASP A 250 -15.24 -7.03 -15.91
N THR A 251 -15.54 -5.99 -16.69
CA THR A 251 -16.55 -4.97 -16.42
C THR A 251 -17.73 -5.07 -17.36
N GLU A 252 -18.95 -4.85 -16.86
CA GLU A 252 -20.13 -4.65 -17.68
C GLU A 252 -19.94 -3.45 -18.63
N SER A 253 -20.46 -3.58 -19.87
CA SER A 253 -20.34 -2.54 -20.90
C SER A 253 -21.36 -1.40 -20.76
N ASP A 254 -22.25 -1.44 -19.77
CA ASP A 254 -23.31 -0.45 -19.56
C ASP A 254 -22.72 0.86 -18.96
N PRO A 255 -22.84 2.00 -19.66
CA PRO A 255 -22.29 3.29 -19.21
C PRO A 255 -22.94 3.82 -17.94
N ARG A 256 -24.11 3.30 -17.51
CA ARG A 256 -24.72 3.65 -16.23
C ARG A 256 -23.81 3.34 -15.04
N LEU A 257 -22.84 2.43 -15.18
CA LEU A 257 -21.84 2.19 -14.14
C LEU A 257 -21.11 3.48 -13.77
N HIS A 258 -20.74 4.32 -14.74
CA HIS A 258 -20.09 5.61 -14.46
C HIS A 258 -21.04 6.60 -13.76
N GLU A 259 -22.36 6.52 -13.99
CA GLU A 259 -23.33 7.35 -13.28
C GLU A 259 -23.43 6.92 -11.81
N LEU A 260 -23.47 5.61 -11.54
CA LEU A 260 -23.47 5.07 -10.18
C LEU A 260 -22.18 5.43 -9.42
N ILE A 261 -21.03 5.33 -10.07
CA ILE A 261 -19.75 5.75 -9.49
C ILE A 261 -19.78 7.23 -9.07
N ARG A 262 -20.34 8.13 -9.89
CA ARG A 262 -20.45 9.55 -9.56
C ARG A 262 -21.41 9.84 -8.41
N LYS A 263 -22.33 8.93 -8.09
CA LYS A 263 -23.19 9.03 -6.89
C LYS A 263 -22.43 8.71 -5.60
N CYS A 264 -21.31 7.98 -5.69
CA CYS A 264 -20.53 7.52 -4.55
C CYS A 264 -19.47 8.55 -4.13
N ASP A 265 -18.96 8.40 -2.91
CA ASP A 265 -17.96 9.30 -2.35
C ASP A 265 -16.54 8.82 -2.64
N ILE A 266 -16.33 7.50 -2.69
CA ILE A 266 -15.03 6.85 -2.94
C ILE A 266 -15.21 5.70 -3.93
N LEU A 267 -14.24 5.53 -4.82
CA LEU A 267 -14.12 4.42 -5.76
C LEU A 267 -12.91 3.54 -5.41
N MET A 268 -13.11 2.22 -5.41
CA MET A 268 -12.08 1.22 -5.13
C MET A 268 -12.14 0.09 -6.17
N PRO A 269 -11.31 0.10 -7.23
CA PRO A 269 -11.23 -1.00 -8.18
C PRO A 269 -10.55 -2.23 -7.61
N TRP A 270 -11.02 -3.42 -8.00
CA TRP A 270 -10.49 -4.69 -7.51
C TRP A 270 -9.38 -5.21 -8.40
N PHE A 271 -8.17 -5.31 -7.85
CA PHE A 271 -6.97 -5.71 -8.59
C PHE A 271 -6.41 -7.08 -8.19
N VAL A 272 -6.93 -7.74 -7.15
CA VAL A 272 -6.41 -9.04 -6.70
C VAL A 272 -6.39 -10.05 -7.85
N GLY A 273 -5.24 -10.70 -8.05
CA GLY A 273 -5.06 -11.70 -9.10
C GLY A 273 -4.91 -11.17 -10.53
N ARG A 274 -4.98 -9.85 -10.74
CA ARG A 274 -4.98 -9.25 -12.11
C ARG A 274 -3.59 -9.02 -12.69
N TYR A 275 -2.57 -8.95 -11.87
CA TYR A 275 -1.17 -8.72 -12.28
C TYR A 275 -0.20 -9.36 -11.28
N ASN A 276 1.03 -9.54 -11.72
CA ASN A 276 2.18 -9.89 -10.91
C ASN A 276 3.22 -8.75 -10.98
N GLU A 277 4.36 -8.93 -10.33
CA GLU A 277 5.41 -7.92 -10.28
C GLU A 277 5.91 -7.49 -11.66
N THR A 278 6.03 -8.42 -12.61
CA THR A 278 6.49 -8.16 -13.98
C THR A 278 5.47 -7.32 -14.78
N THR A 279 4.18 -7.60 -14.59
CA THR A 279 3.11 -6.92 -15.36
C THR A 279 2.59 -5.66 -14.65
N TYR A 280 2.97 -5.43 -13.40
CA TYR A 280 2.54 -4.27 -12.59
C TYR A 280 2.74 -2.91 -13.26
N PRO A 281 3.84 -2.60 -13.98
CA PRO A 281 4.02 -1.28 -14.60
C PRO A 281 2.85 -0.86 -15.51
N LYS A 282 2.22 -1.82 -16.19
CA LYS A 282 1.01 -1.54 -16.98
C LYS A 282 -0.18 -1.13 -16.10
N TYR A 283 -0.32 -1.76 -14.93
CA TYR A 283 -1.40 -1.46 -13.99
C TYR A 283 -1.12 -0.21 -13.17
N GLN A 284 0.14 0.12 -12.92
CA GLN A 284 0.54 1.40 -12.35
C GLN A 284 0.00 2.56 -13.20
N LYS A 285 0.20 2.51 -14.52
CA LYS A 285 -0.35 3.51 -15.44
C LYS A 285 -1.88 3.55 -15.42
N LEU A 286 -2.53 2.38 -15.29
CA LEU A 286 -4.00 2.32 -15.17
C LEU A 286 -4.48 3.05 -13.90
N VAL A 287 -3.81 2.85 -12.76
CA VAL A 287 -4.11 3.54 -11.49
C VAL A 287 -3.93 5.05 -11.62
N GLU A 288 -2.87 5.52 -12.29
CA GLU A 288 -2.64 6.94 -12.54
C GLU A 288 -3.78 7.57 -13.37
N GLU A 289 -4.19 6.89 -14.44
CA GLU A 289 -5.30 7.33 -15.28
C GLU A 289 -6.64 7.31 -14.54
N ASP A 290 -6.86 6.31 -13.68
CA ASP A 290 -8.06 6.17 -12.85
C ASP A 290 -8.15 7.30 -11.82
N ILE A 291 -7.04 7.64 -11.14
CA ILE A 291 -6.98 8.77 -10.21
C ILE A 291 -7.30 10.09 -10.92
N GLN A 292 -6.80 10.29 -12.14
CA GLN A 292 -7.10 11.48 -12.93
C GLN A 292 -8.59 11.56 -13.27
N TRP A 293 -9.20 10.45 -13.68
CA TRP A 293 -10.63 10.39 -13.95
C TRP A 293 -11.46 10.69 -12.69
N ALA A 294 -11.10 10.08 -11.56
CA ALA A 294 -11.80 10.26 -10.29
C ALA A 294 -11.75 11.73 -9.84
N LYS A 295 -10.58 12.37 -9.88
CA LYS A 295 -10.42 13.80 -9.59
C LYS A 295 -11.30 14.67 -10.48
N LYS A 296 -11.36 14.39 -11.79
CA LYS A 296 -12.21 15.14 -12.75
C LYS A 296 -13.70 14.98 -12.44
N ASN A 297 -14.11 13.86 -11.87
CA ASN A 297 -15.51 13.54 -11.56
C ASN A 297 -15.87 13.78 -10.09
N LEU A 298 -14.98 14.37 -9.28
CA LEU A 298 -15.19 14.69 -7.86
C LEU A 298 -15.51 13.45 -7.00
N VAL A 299 -14.90 12.31 -7.34
CA VAL A 299 -14.95 11.06 -6.57
C VAL A 299 -13.57 10.80 -6.02
N ASP A 300 -13.43 10.48 -4.74
CA ASP A 300 -12.16 10.07 -4.19
C ASP A 300 -11.78 8.65 -4.66
N TYR A 301 -10.50 8.32 -4.70
CA TYR A 301 -10.01 7.05 -5.23
C TYR A 301 -9.14 6.32 -4.20
N ALA A 302 -9.49 5.09 -3.89
CA ALA A 302 -8.73 4.20 -3.02
C ALA A 302 -8.08 3.09 -3.88
N PRO A 303 -6.80 3.21 -4.29
CA PRO A 303 -6.13 2.13 -4.97
C PRO A 303 -6.05 0.91 -4.07
N LEU A 304 -6.25 -0.28 -4.67
CA LEU A 304 -6.12 -1.55 -4.00
C LEU A 304 -4.73 -2.13 -4.27
N VAL A 305 -4.09 -2.62 -3.22
CA VAL A 305 -2.80 -3.32 -3.27
C VAL A 305 -2.91 -4.68 -2.57
N TYR A 306 -2.07 -5.65 -2.94
CA TYR A 306 -2.09 -6.98 -2.33
C TYR A 306 -0.69 -7.63 -2.31
N PRO A 307 -0.39 -8.51 -1.31
CA PRO A 307 0.97 -9.01 -1.10
C PRO A 307 1.40 -10.09 -2.10
N GLY A 308 0.45 -10.80 -2.66
CA GLY A 308 0.59 -11.94 -3.55
C GLY A 308 -0.72 -12.71 -3.60
N PHE A 309 -0.76 -13.85 -4.31
CA PHE A 309 -1.97 -14.65 -4.49
C PHE A 309 -1.64 -16.13 -4.61
N SER A 310 -2.39 -16.99 -3.90
CA SER A 310 -2.22 -18.43 -3.94
C SER A 310 -3.50 -19.13 -3.51
N TRP A 311 -4.00 -20.05 -4.32
CA TRP A 311 -5.19 -20.86 -4.03
C TRP A 311 -5.06 -22.31 -4.50
N GLY A 312 -3.83 -22.84 -4.40
CA GLY A 312 -3.50 -24.18 -4.91
C GLY A 312 -4.26 -25.31 -4.23
N ASN A 313 -4.47 -25.25 -2.91
CA ASN A 313 -5.29 -26.23 -2.22
C ASN A 313 -6.77 -26.16 -2.59
N MET A 314 -7.25 -24.98 -3.00
CA MET A 314 -8.64 -24.79 -3.43
C MET A 314 -8.86 -25.13 -4.89
N LYS A 315 -7.91 -24.84 -5.78
CA LYS A 315 -8.08 -24.88 -7.25
C LYS A 315 -7.16 -25.86 -7.97
N GLY A 316 -6.05 -26.29 -7.38
CA GLY A 316 -5.05 -27.17 -7.98
C GLY A 316 -3.63 -26.72 -7.67
N LYS A 317 -2.68 -27.67 -7.65
CA LYS A 317 -1.29 -27.43 -7.23
C LYS A 317 -0.57 -26.37 -8.07
N GLU A 318 -0.92 -26.25 -9.34
CA GLU A 318 -0.39 -25.25 -10.27
C GLU A 318 -0.73 -23.81 -9.88
N HIS A 319 -1.68 -23.63 -8.97
CA HIS A 319 -2.07 -22.34 -8.43
C HIS A 319 -1.44 -22.02 -7.06
N ASN A 320 -0.53 -22.86 -6.56
CA ASN A 320 0.22 -22.57 -5.35
C ASN A 320 1.24 -21.45 -5.62
N SER A 321 1.17 -20.39 -4.83
CA SER A 321 1.99 -19.19 -5.01
C SER A 321 1.92 -18.64 -6.44
N PHE A 322 0.72 -18.65 -7.02
CA PHE A 322 0.44 -18.22 -8.39
C PHE A 322 0.95 -16.80 -8.70
N ILE A 323 0.83 -15.91 -7.71
CA ILE A 323 1.50 -14.60 -7.72
C ILE A 323 2.39 -14.54 -6.47
N PRO A 324 3.70 -14.74 -6.62
CA PRO A 324 4.62 -14.81 -5.50
C PRO A 324 4.73 -13.46 -4.78
N ARG A 325 4.94 -13.53 -3.48
CA ARG A 325 5.06 -12.34 -2.61
C ARG A 325 6.41 -11.63 -2.75
N ASN A 326 7.43 -12.34 -3.25
CA ASN A 326 8.79 -11.83 -3.47
C ASN A 326 9.35 -11.09 -2.25
N LYS A 327 9.25 -11.72 -1.08
CA LYS A 327 9.72 -11.15 0.20
C LYS A 327 9.16 -9.75 0.50
N GLY A 328 7.96 -9.44 -0.01
CA GLY A 328 7.28 -8.15 0.20
C GLY A 328 7.61 -7.08 -0.85
N SER A 329 8.58 -7.27 -1.75
CA SER A 329 8.91 -6.29 -2.79
C SER A 329 7.72 -5.98 -3.69
N PHE A 330 6.93 -7.00 -4.04
CA PHE A 330 5.73 -6.83 -4.85
C PHE A 330 4.68 -5.93 -4.18
N LEU A 331 4.42 -6.11 -2.87
CA LEU A 331 3.52 -5.25 -2.12
C LEU A 331 4.07 -3.83 -1.98
N TRP A 332 5.36 -3.69 -1.66
CA TRP A 332 6.01 -2.39 -1.49
C TRP A 332 5.96 -1.54 -2.76
N LYS A 333 6.24 -2.17 -3.91
CA LYS A 333 6.16 -1.53 -5.22
C LYS A 333 4.78 -0.94 -5.51
N GLN A 334 3.71 -1.66 -5.17
CA GLN A 334 2.33 -1.21 -5.32
C GLN A 334 2.00 -0.05 -4.36
N LEU A 335 2.39 -0.16 -3.09
CA LEU A 335 2.19 0.89 -2.07
C LEU A 335 2.85 2.20 -2.50
N MET A 336 4.12 2.14 -2.88
CA MET A 336 4.85 3.33 -3.34
C MET A 336 4.32 3.85 -4.67
N GLY A 337 3.95 2.97 -5.59
CA GLY A 337 3.32 3.33 -6.86
C GLY A 337 2.00 4.09 -6.66
N ALA A 338 1.15 3.62 -5.76
CA ALA A 338 -0.10 4.30 -5.42
C ALA A 338 0.14 5.70 -4.84
N ILE A 339 1.10 5.84 -3.90
CA ILE A 339 1.45 7.13 -3.29
C ILE A 339 2.00 8.09 -4.34
N ARG A 340 2.89 7.64 -5.24
CA ARG A 340 3.42 8.47 -6.34
C ARG A 340 2.34 8.90 -7.33
N ALA A 341 1.38 8.04 -7.61
CA ALA A 341 0.22 8.38 -8.44
C ALA A 341 -0.68 9.45 -7.80
N GLY A 342 -0.42 9.81 -6.54
CA GLY A 342 -1.15 10.84 -5.80
C GLY A 342 -2.39 10.26 -5.08
N ALA A 343 -2.33 8.99 -4.66
CA ALA A 343 -3.34 8.41 -3.78
C ALA A 343 -3.32 9.11 -2.41
N GLU A 344 -4.50 9.37 -1.87
CA GLU A 344 -4.67 9.98 -0.54
C GLU A 344 -5.09 8.93 0.51
N MET A 345 -5.41 7.71 0.09
CA MET A 345 -5.82 6.56 0.91
C MET A 345 -5.46 5.27 0.18
N ILE A 346 -5.30 4.16 0.87
CA ILE A 346 -4.94 2.86 0.25
C ILE A 346 -5.73 1.73 0.90
N TYR A 347 -6.30 0.85 0.06
CA TYR A 347 -6.93 -0.39 0.47
C TYR A 347 -5.97 -1.57 0.28
N VAL A 348 -5.75 -2.37 1.32
CA VAL A 348 -4.94 -3.60 1.28
C VAL A 348 -5.84 -4.82 1.27
N ALA A 349 -5.75 -5.64 0.26
CA ALA A 349 -6.42 -6.93 0.20
C ALA A 349 -5.42 -8.02 0.57
N MET A 350 -5.60 -8.76 1.65
CA MET A 350 -6.53 -8.68 2.78
C MET A 350 -5.75 -8.80 4.09
N PHE A 351 -6.39 -8.53 5.23
CA PHE A 351 -5.72 -8.72 6.53
C PHE A 351 -5.50 -10.20 6.85
N ASP A 352 -6.54 -11.04 6.73
CA ASP A 352 -6.59 -12.42 7.27
C ASP A 352 -6.90 -13.52 6.25
N GLU A 353 -6.91 -13.24 4.96
CA GLU A 353 -7.32 -14.18 3.91
C GLU A 353 -6.18 -15.13 3.50
N ILE A 354 -6.07 -16.25 4.21
CA ILE A 354 -5.05 -17.29 3.97
C ILE A 354 -5.45 -18.33 2.92
N ASP A 355 -6.70 -18.39 2.54
CA ASP A 355 -7.26 -19.31 1.55
C ASP A 355 -7.02 -18.81 0.10
N GLU A 356 -6.91 -17.50 -0.11
CA GLU A 356 -6.46 -16.92 -1.38
C GLU A 356 -5.02 -16.35 -1.32
N GLY A 357 -4.31 -16.58 -0.23
CA GLY A 357 -2.92 -16.18 -0.07
C GLY A 357 -2.68 -14.67 -0.05
N THR A 358 -3.70 -13.86 0.23
CA THR A 358 -3.61 -12.39 0.30
C THR A 358 -3.39 -11.86 1.71
N ALA A 359 -3.39 -12.71 2.74
CA ALA A 359 -3.23 -12.30 4.12
C ALA A 359 -1.94 -11.53 4.38
N ILE A 360 -2.04 -10.36 5.05
CA ILE A 360 -0.88 -9.59 5.54
C ILE A 360 -0.61 -9.83 7.04
N PHE A 361 -1.50 -10.50 7.76
CA PHE A 361 -1.29 -10.86 9.16
C PHE A 361 -0.16 -11.89 9.30
N LYS A 362 0.17 -12.28 10.53
CA LYS A 362 1.29 -13.19 10.80
C LYS A 362 1.04 -14.58 10.24
N CYS A 363 1.78 -14.96 9.20
CA CYS A 363 1.82 -16.30 8.63
C CYS A 363 3.08 -17.06 9.08
N ALA A 364 3.02 -18.39 9.05
CA ALA A 364 4.07 -19.26 9.54
C ALA A 364 5.19 -19.49 8.52
N LYS A 365 6.45 -19.53 8.99
CA LYS A 365 7.61 -20.03 8.23
C LYS A 365 7.62 -21.55 8.17
N LYS A 366 7.26 -22.20 9.29
CA LYS A 366 7.14 -23.66 9.36
C LYS A 366 5.69 -24.04 9.16
N VAL A 367 5.43 -24.77 8.10
CA VAL A 367 4.09 -25.20 7.70
C VAL A 367 3.92 -26.71 7.90
N PRO A 368 2.70 -27.22 8.04
CA PRO A 368 2.46 -28.66 8.07
C PRO A 368 2.93 -29.34 6.78
N VAL A 369 3.29 -30.61 6.90
CA VAL A 369 3.75 -31.46 5.80
C VAL A 369 2.73 -32.54 5.46
N GLY A 370 2.75 -33.05 4.22
CA GLY A 370 1.88 -34.14 3.76
C GLY A 370 1.30 -33.88 2.38
N GLU A 371 0.07 -34.35 2.16
CA GLU A 371 -0.58 -34.30 0.85
C GLU A 371 -1.01 -32.88 0.42
N SER A 372 -1.38 -32.02 1.38
CA SER A 372 -1.66 -30.62 1.14
C SER A 372 -0.36 -29.82 1.02
N LEU A 373 -0.30 -28.89 0.08
CA LEU A 373 0.89 -28.05 -0.14
C LEU A 373 0.64 -26.65 0.40
N PHE A 374 1.26 -26.34 1.53
CA PHE A 374 1.24 -25.00 2.09
C PHE A 374 2.42 -24.18 1.56
N VAL A 375 2.20 -22.88 1.40
CA VAL A 375 3.23 -21.90 1.00
C VAL A 375 3.83 -21.32 2.27
N PRO A 376 5.10 -21.65 2.64
CA PRO A 376 5.76 -21.04 3.78
C PRO A 376 6.13 -19.59 3.45
N LEU A 377 6.30 -18.76 4.48
CA LEU A 377 7.03 -17.51 4.31
C LEU A 377 8.49 -17.81 3.96
N GLU A 378 9.09 -16.96 3.15
CA GLU A 378 10.51 -17.07 2.79
C GLU A 378 11.40 -17.01 4.05
N GLU A 379 12.54 -17.73 4.04
CA GLU A 379 13.35 -17.95 5.23
C GLU A 379 13.81 -16.64 5.90
N GLU A 380 14.14 -15.63 5.11
CA GLU A 380 14.63 -14.33 5.58
C GLU A 380 13.51 -13.36 6.02
N VAL A 381 12.23 -13.72 5.79
CA VAL A 381 11.08 -12.88 6.09
C VAL A 381 10.49 -13.25 7.46
N GLU A 382 10.37 -12.30 8.37
CA GLU A 382 9.71 -12.51 9.66
C GLU A 382 8.18 -12.55 9.52
N SER A 383 7.50 -13.24 10.44
CA SER A 383 6.04 -13.43 10.37
C SER A 383 5.24 -12.11 10.34
N ASP A 384 5.78 -11.05 10.93
CA ASP A 384 5.17 -9.71 11.01
C ASP A 384 5.59 -8.75 9.88
N HIS A 385 6.37 -9.24 8.92
CA HIS A 385 6.96 -8.42 7.86
C HIS A 385 5.93 -7.60 7.06
N TYR A 386 4.86 -8.24 6.61
CA TYR A 386 3.83 -7.58 5.80
C TYR A 386 3.05 -6.52 6.57
N LEU A 387 2.84 -6.74 7.88
CA LEU A 387 2.25 -5.74 8.76
C LEU A 387 3.16 -4.51 8.91
N LYS A 388 4.47 -4.73 9.03
CA LYS A 388 5.48 -3.65 9.08
C LYS A 388 5.50 -2.84 7.78
N LEU A 389 5.51 -3.52 6.62
CA LEU A 389 5.49 -2.84 5.30
C LEU A 389 4.28 -1.90 5.17
N VAL A 390 3.09 -2.39 5.53
CA VAL A 390 1.86 -1.59 5.44
C VAL A 390 1.89 -0.41 6.41
N GLY A 391 2.38 -0.61 7.63
CA GLY A 391 2.53 0.47 8.61
C GLY A 391 3.53 1.55 8.16
N GLU A 392 4.65 1.15 7.57
CA GLU A 392 5.62 2.10 7.01
C GLU A 392 5.03 2.88 5.82
N ALA A 393 4.31 2.21 4.94
CA ALA A 393 3.61 2.89 3.84
C ALA A 393 2.59 3.93 4.34
N GLY A 394 1.91 3.66 5.45
CA GLY A 394 1.02 4.64 6.10
C GLY A 394 1.75 5.91 6.54
N LYS A 395 2.96 5.80 7.08
CA LYS A 395 3.80 6.95 7.43
C LYS A 395 4.21 7.76 6.20
N VAL A 396 4.57 7.07 5.11
CA VAL A 396 4.92 7.73 3.84
C VAL A 396 3.70 8.44 3.26
N LEU A 397 2.54 7.79 3.22
CA LEU A 397 1.28 8.37 2.74
C LEU A 397 0.94 9.68 3.47
N ARG A 398 1.16 9.72 4.77
CA ARG A 398 0.91 10.91 5.62
C ARG A 398 2.05 11.92 5.63
N LYS A 399 3.13 11.68 4.88
CA LYS A 399 4.34 12.49 4.88
C LYS A 399 5.01 12.62 6.25
N GLU A 400 4.76 11.69 7.16
CA GLU A 400 5.41 11.57 8.48
C GLU A 400 6.84 11.04 8.34
N LYS A 401 7.12 10.37 7.23
CA LYS A 401 8.42 9.85 6.84
C LYS A 401 8.62 10.21 5.38
N ALA A 402 9.76 10.77 5.03
CA ALA A 402 10.19 10.81 3.64
C ALA A 402 10.21 9.37 3.11
N VAL A 403 10.12 9.18 1.80
CA VAL A 403 10.36 7.87 1.16
C VAL A 403 11.83 7.50 1.41
N ALA A 404 12.18 7.34 2.69
CA ALA A 404 13.48 6.86 3.09
C ALA A 404 13.39 5.34 3.11
N PHE A 405 14.14 4.74 2.24
CA PHE A 405 14.37 3.33 2.18
C PHE A 405 14.82 2.80 3.55
N ASP A 406 14.04 1.94 4.15
CA ASP A 406 14.47 1.13 5.26
C ASP A 406 15.02 -0.20 4.70
N ALA A 407 16.33 -0.30 4.62
CA ALA A 407 17.03 -1.49 4.10
C ALA A 407 16.62 -2.79 4.84
N SER A 408 16.12 -2.69 6.06
CA SER A 408 15.65 -3.85 6.84
C SER A 408 14.31 -4.42 6.35
N LEU A 409 13.55 -3.66 5.56
CA LEU A 409 12.24 -4.05 5.04
C LEU A 409 12.30 -4.57 3.59
N ASN A 410 13.47 -4.48 2.95
CA ASN A 410 13.65 -4.93 1.58
C ASN A 410 14.42 -6.25 1.50
N PRO A 411 14.03 -7.15 0.60
CA PRO A 411 14.90 -8.23 0.18
C PRO A 411 16.17 -7.63 -0.42
N VAL A 412 17.28 -8.27 -0.13
CA VAL A 412 18.63 -7.83 -0.53
C VAL A 412 18.64 -7.41 -2.00
N ALA A 413 18.80 -6.10 -2.23
CA ALA A 413 19.05 -5.61 -3.58
C ALA A 413 20.27 -6.34 -4.14
N PRO A 414 20.21 -6.81 -5.40
CA PRO A 414 21.38 -7.39 -6.00
C PRO A 414 22.48 -6.31 -6.07
N ASN A 415 23.50 -6.46 -5.24
CA ASN A 415 24.63 -5.57 -5.21
C ASN A 415 25.81 -6.19 -5.98
N PRO A 416 26.47 -5.49 -6.92
CA PRO A 416 26.20 -4.13 -7.38
C PRO A 416 24.91 -4.06 -8.25
N PHE A 417 24.19 -2.92 -8.17
CA PHE A 417 22.96 -2.74 -8.97
C PHE A 417 23.25 -2.44 -10.45
N ILE A 418 24.42 -1.87 -10.77
CA ILE A 418 24.92 -1.71 -12.14
C ILE A 418 25.88 -2.87 -12.42
N ARG A 419 25.57 -3.71 -13.42
CA ARG A 419 26.35 -4.92 -13.75
C ARG A 419 26.79 -5.01 -15.21
N HIS A 420 26.29 -4.15 -16.07
CA HIS A 420 26.49 -4.18 -17.52
C HIS A 420 27.49 -3.14 -18.01
N MET A 421 27.93 -2.24 -17.13
CA MET A 421 28.90 -1.21 -17.43
C MET A 421 29.71 -0.83 -16.17
N TYR A 422 30.85 -0.21 -16.35
CA TYR A 422 31.59 0.43 -15.28
C TYR A 422 31.07 1.86 -15.08
N THR A 423 30.96 2.29 -13.84
CA THR A 423 30.56 3.65 -13.45
C THR A 423 31.40 4.16 -12.30
N ALA A 424 31.61 5.46 -12.25
CA ALA A 424 32.37 6.14 -11.20
C ALA A 424 31.64 7.39 -10.71
N ASP A 425 32.06 7.90 -9.56
CA ASP A 425 31.75 9.22 -8.98
C ASP A 425 30.24 9.55 -8.98
N PRO A 426 29.37 8.69 -8.42
CA PRO A 426 27.93 8.91 -8.49
C PRO A 426 27.47 10.04 -7.58
N SER A 427 26.58 10.87 -8.09
CA SER A 427 25.73 11.76 -7.28
C SER A 427 24.30 11.22 -7.21
N ALA A 428 23.64 11.34 -6.06
CA ALA A 428 22.36 10.71 -5.80
C ALA A 428 21.35 11.68 -5.18
N HIS A 429 20.17 11.81 -5.83
CA HIS A 429 19.13 12.74 -5.40
C HIS A 429 17.75 12.10 -5.45
N VAL A 430 16.90 12.46 -4.50
CA VAL A 430 15.47 12.14 -4.52
C VAL A 430 14.72 13.39 -4.97
N TRP A 431 14.01 13.29 -6.10
CA TRP A 431 13.26 14.42 -6.62
C TRP A 431 11.79 14.44 -6.14
N ALA A 432 11.03 15.41 -6.61
CA ALA A 432 9.65 15.61 -6.17
C ALA A 432 8.69 14.46 -6.51
N ASP A 433 9.06 13.60 -7.45
CA ASP A 433 8.34 12.37 -7.79
C ASP A 433 8.58 11.22 -6.78
N GLY A 434 9.49 11.43 -5.81
CA GLY A 434 9.84 10.45 -4.78
C GLY A 434 10.80 9.35 -5.24
N ARG A 435 11.28 9.37 -6.49
CA ARG A 435 12.29 8.43 -7.00
C ARG A 435 13.69 8.87 -6.62
N LEU A 436 14.54 7.91 -6.32
CA LEU A 436 15.97 8.11 -6.22
C LEU A 436 16.58 8.04 -7.62
N TYR A 437 17.34 9.07 -7.98
CA TYR A 437 18.12 9.16 -9.22
C TYR A 437 19.59 9.16 -8.89
N VAL A 438 20.38 8.36 -9.63
CA VAL A 438 21.84 8.28 -9.52
C VAL A 438 22.44 8.71 -10.86
N TYR A 439 23.18 9.78 -10.82
CA TYR A 439 23.92 10.34 -11.96
C TYR A 439 25.35 9.86 -11.86
N ALA A 440 25.85 9.15 -12.87
CA ALA A 440 27.16 8.53 -12.82
C ALA A 440 27.94 8.73 -14.11
N SER A 441 29.24 8.89 -13.99
CA SER A 441 30.18 8.84 -15.12
C SER A 441 30.23 7.43 -15.68
N HIS A 442 30.28 7.29 -17.01
CA HIS A 442 30.65 6.04 -17.66
C HIS A 442 32.13 5.80 -17.55
N ASP A 443 32.56 4.90 -16.67
CA ASP A 443 33.94 4.52 -16.52
C ASP A 443 34.36 3.47 -17.56
N ILE A 444 35.63 3.39 -17.85
CA ILE A 444 36.18 2.52 -18.89
C ILE A 444 36.95 1.36 -18.28
N ALA A 445 36.83 0.19 -18.87
CA ALA A 445 37.47 -1.02 -18.38
C ALA A 445 38.99 -0.87 -18.28
N PRO A 446 39.63 -1.37 -17.20
CA PRO A 446 41.09 -1.37 -17.06
C PRO A 446 41.80 -1.97 -18.27
N PRO A 447 43.08 -1.62 -18.55
CA PRO A 447 44.02 -0.89 -17.66
C PRO A 447 43.94 0.65 -17.77
N ARG A 448 43.09 1.21 -18.58
CA ARG A 448 42.99 2.65 -18.77
C ARG A 448 41.54 3.10 -18.69
N GLY A 449 41.20 4.06 -17.82
CA GLY A 449 39.85 4.43 -17.48
C GLY A 449 39.57 5.92 -17.48
N CYS A 450 40.00 6.66 -16.48
CA CYS A 450 39.51 8.01 -16.16
C CYS A 450 39.64 9.06 -17.29
N ASP A 451 40.66 8.98 -18.12
CA ASP A 451 40.84 9.90 -19.24
C ASP A 451 39.98 9.56 -20.49
N LEU A 452 39.35 8.42 -20.49
CA LEU A 452 38.46 7.96 -21.58
C LEU A 452 36.97 8.05 -21.24
N MET A 453 36.63 8.44 -20.02
CA MET A 453 35.22 8.59 -19.59
C MET A 453 34.48 9.59 -20.51
N ASP A 454 33.55 9.13 -21.29
CA ASP A 454 33.02 9.84 -22.44
C ASP A 454 31.60 10.36 -22.26
N ARG A 455 30.86 9.89 -21.25
CA ARG A 455 29.42 10.18 -21.07
C ARG A 455 28.94 10.04 -19.64
N TYR A 456 27.72 10.52 -19.40
CA TYR A 456 26.98 10.31 -18.16
C TYR A 456 25.74 9.47 -18.39
N HIS A 457 25.47 8.55 -17.47
CA HIS A 457 24.24 7.76 -17.38
C HIS A 457 23.45 8.13 -16.15
N VAL A 458 22.13 7.94 -16.24
CA VAL A 458 21.23 8.09 -15.10
C VAL A 458 20.53 6.77 -14.82
N PHE A 459 20.56 6.37 -13.57
CA PHE A 459 19.81 5.22 -13.06
C PHE A 459 18.78 5.72 -12.07
N SER A 460 17.61 5.09 -12.01
CA SER A 460 16.61 5.44 -11.00
C SER A 460 15.92 4.24 -10.41
N THR A 461 15.41 4.42 -9.20
CA THR A 461 14.68 3.38 -8.49
C THR A 461 13.64 3.99 -7.57
N ASP A 462 12.59 3.22 -7.30
CA ASP A 462 11.57 3.53 -6.32
C ASP A 462 11.79 2.80 -5.01
N ASP A 463 12.56 1.70 -5.05
CA ASP A 463 12.65 0.73 -3.98
C ASP A 463 14.10 0.28 -3.69
N MET A 464 15.10 0.82 -4.42
CA MET A 464 16.52 0.45 -4.38
C MET A 464 16.82 -1.03 -4.71
N VAL A 465 15.81 -1.76 -5.18
CA VAL A 465 15.90 -3.15 -5.63
C VAL A 465 15.81 -3.24 -7.14
N HIS A 466 14.79 -2.58 -7.70
CA HIS A 466 14.53 -2.54 -9.13
C HIS A 466 15.02 -1.22 -9.70
N TRP A 467 16.02 -1.31 -10.55
CA TRP A 467 16.67 -0.16 -11.16
C TRP A 467 16.30 -0.02 -12.62
N THR A 468 16.04 1.20 -13.03
CA THR A 468 15.87 1.59 -14.43
C THR A 468 17.13 2.30 -14.89
N ASP A 469 17.77 1.80 -15.93
CA ASP A 469 18.81 2.53 -16.67
C ASP A 469 18.11 3.40 -17.73
N HIS A 470 18.27 4.72 -17.63
CA HIS A 470 17.71 5.70 -18.58
C HIS A 470 18.65 5.93 -19.76
N GLY A 471 19.83 5.33 -19.73
CA GLY A 471 20.84 5.51 -20.77
C GLY A 471 21.65 6.80 -20.62
N GLU A 472 22.28 7.17 -21.72
CA GLU A 472 23.12 8.35 -21.81
C GLU A 472 22.30 9.62 -21.76
N ILE A 473 22.73 10.58 -20.91
CA ILE A 473 22.10 11.91 -20.81
C ILE A 473 22.96 13.05 -21.36
N LEU A 474 24.27 12.86 -21.41
CA LEU A 474 25.24 13.81 -21.92
C LEU A 474 26.52 13.10 -22.36
N ASN A 475 27.10 13.54 -23.48
CA ASN A 475 28.31 12.99 -24.06
C ASN A 475 29.36 14.10 -24.25
N SER A 476 30.65 13.77 -24.15
CA SER A 476 31.75 14.71 -24.31
C SER A 476 31.76 15.46 -25.64
N SER A 477 31.24 14.85 -26.73
CA SER A 477 31.08 15.49 -28.03
C SER A 477 30.06 16.63 -28.08
N GLN A 478 29.18 16.70 -27.07
CA GLN A 478 28.16 17.75 -26.94
C GLN A 478 28.66 18.99 -26.18
N VAL A 479 29.92 18.97 -25.70
CA VAL A 479 30.48 20.09 -24.93
C VAL A 479 31.17 21.07 -25.87
N PRO A 480 30.63 22.29 -26.12
CA PRO A 480 31.11 23.18 -27.16
C PRO A 480 32.54 23.70 -26.99
N TRP A 481 32.98 23.82 -25.72
CA TRP A 481 34.37 24.22 -25.37
C TRP A 481 35.27 23.03 -25.11
N GLY A 482 34.71 21.82 -25.18
CA GLY A 482 35.41 20.61 -24.76
C GLY A 482 36.56 20.22 -25.66
N ARG A 483 37.40 19.29 -25.15
CA ARG A 483 38.46 18.69 -25.90
C ARG A 483 37.95 18.00 -27.16
N LYS A 484 38.67 18.16 -28.28
CA LYS A 484 38.34 17.48 -29.54
C LYS A 484 38.43 15.96 -29.45
N GLU A 485 39.34 15.45 -28.62
CA GLU A 485 39.58 14.04 -28.39
C GLU A 485 38.49 13.41 -27.47
N GLY A 486 37.62 14.22 -26.83
CA GLY A 486 36.63 13.76 -25.86
C GLY A 486 37.25 13.29 -24.55
N GLY A 487 36.53 12.41 -23.85
CA GLY A 487 36.91 11.87 -22.55
C GLY A 487 36.67 12.83 -21.37
N PHE A 488 37.19 12.49 -20.21
CA PHE A 488 37.21 13.33 -18.99
C PHE A 488 35.83 13.82 -18.49
N MET A 489 34.78 13.08 -18.73
CA MET A 489 33.47 13.33 -18.15
C MET A 489 33.43 12.76 -16.71
N TRP A 490 34.02 13.54 -15.78
CA TRP A 490 34.27 13.11 -14.41
C TRP A 490 33.09 13.45 -13.49
N ALA A 491 33.30 13.36 -12.17
CA ALA A 491 32.26 13.46 -11.13
C ALA A 491 31.20 14.55 -11.40
N PRO A 492 29.94 14.16 -11.65
CA PRO A 492 28.85 15.11 -11.88
C PRO A 492 28.07 15.39 -10.60
N ASP A 493 27.25 16.45 -10.63
CA ASP A 493 26.16 16.66 -9.69
C ASP A 493 24.93 17.26 -10.36
N CYS A 494 23.77 17.17 -9.71
CA CYS A 494 22.50 17.68 -10.25
C CYS A 494 21.70 18.42 -9.17
N ALA A 495 21.08 19.54 -9.56
CA ALA A 495 20.18 20.28 -8.70
C ALA A 495 18.86 20.57 -9.44
N TYR A 496 17.80 20.85 -8.66
CA TYR A 496 16.48 21.19 -9.22
C TYR A 496 16.02 22.54 -8.69
N LYS A 497 15.55 23.40 -9.60
CA LYS A 497 14.94 24.69 -9.26
C LYS A 497 13.88 25.08 -10.28
N ASN A 498 12.68 25.43 -9.82
CA ASN A 498 11.62 26.03 -10.65
C ASN A 498 11.28 25.24 -11.94
N GLY A 499 11.16 23.92 -11.86
CA GLY A 499 10.82 23.09 -13.03
C GLY A 499 12.00 22.68 -13.89
N THR A 500 13.22 23.07 -13.54
CA THR A 500 14.44 22.80 -14.31
C THR A 500 15.45 22.03 -13.49
N TYR A 501 16.00 20.99 -14.07
CA TYR A 501 17.16 20.24 -13.56
C TYR A 501 18.41 20.86 -14.14
N TYR A 502 19.37 21.16 -13.27
CA TYR A 502 20.68 21.72 -13.60
C TYR A 502 21.72 20.65 -13.33
N PHE A 503 22.37 20.17 -14.39
CA PHE A 503 23.40 19.16 -14.33
C PHE A 503 24.76 19.81 -14.45
N TYR A 504 25.59 19.65 -13.44
CA TYR A 504 26.93 20.21 -13.34
C TYR A 504 27.95 19.13 -13.60
N PHE A 505 28.96 19.43 -14.43
CA PHE A 505 29.98 18.47 -14.81
C PHE A 505 31.30 19.13 -15.08
N PRO A 506 32.44 18.55 -14.66
CA PRO A 506 33.75 19.04 -15.04
C PRO A 506 34.12 18.58 -16.44
N HIS A 507 34.76 19.44 -17.22
CA HIS A 507 35.34 19.06 -18.50
C HIS A 507 36.48 19.98 -18.90
N PRO A 508 37.67 19.47 -19.32
CA PRO A 508 38.77 20.30 -19.76
C PRO A 508 38.53 20.85 -21.16
N SER A 509 39.03 22.06 -21.45
CA SER A 509 38.91 22.74 -22.74
C SER A 509 40.10 22.53 -23.67
N GLU A 510 41.18 21.98 -23.18
CA GLU A 510 42.42 21.82 -23.94
C GLU A 510 43.06 20.44 -23.78
N THR A 511 44.00 20.11 -24.65
CA THR A 511 44.76 18.86 -24.57
C THR A 511 45.63 18.79 -23.31
N ASN A 512 46.17 19.94 -22.87
CA ASN A 512 46.81 20.09 -21.57
C ASN A 512 45.71 20.33 -20.51
N TRP A 513 45.20 19.29 -19.94
CA TRP A 513 44.05 19.31 -19.05
C TRP A 513 44.33 19.92 -17.67
N ASP A 514 45.58 20.03 -17.21
CA ASP A 514 45.94 20.47 -15.86
C ASP A 514 45.39 21.83 -15.44
N ASN A 515 45.22 22.77 -16.39
CA ASN A 515 44.77 24.14 -16.11
C ASN A 515 43.56 24.58 -16.95
N SER A 516 42.92 23.65 -17.67
CA SER A 516 41.84 24.01 -18.60
C SER A 516 40.45 23.51 -18.16
N TRP A 517 40.35 23.00 -16.95
CA TRP A 517 39.10 22.50 -16.38
C TRP A 517 38.08 23.59 -16.15
N LYS A 518 36.82 23.30 -16.50
CA LYS A 518 35.66 24.16 -16.31
C LYS A 518 34.50 23.34 -15.76
N ILE A 519 33.67 23.95 -14.94
CA ILE A 519 32.42 23.37 -14.52
C ILE A 519 31.33 23.73 -15.52
N GLY A 520 30.96 22.78 -16.35
CA GLY A 520 29.87 22.89 -17.31
C GLY A 520 28.50 22.83 -16.66
N VAL A 521 27.52 23.43 -17.32
CA VAL A 521 26.10 23.38 -16.92
C VAL A 521 25.28 22.92 -18.11
N ALA A 522 24.51 21.84 -17.91
CA ALA A 522 23.45 21.42 -18.81
C ALA A 522 22.10 21.47 -18.11
N THR A 523 21.01 21.71 -18.84
CA THR A 523 19.68 21.82 -18.25
C THR A 523 18.65 20.95 -18.96
N SER A 524 17.68 20.44 -18.18
CA SER A 524 16.52 19.72 -18.69
C SER A 524 15.28 20.01 -17.85
N CYS A 525 14.09 19.85 -18.42
CA CYS A 525 12.83 19.82 -17.66
C CYS A 525 12.50 18.42 -17.11
N ARG A 526 13.33 17.41 -17.41
CA ARG A 526 13.19 16.01 -16.98
C ARG A 526 14.45 15.53 -16.27
N PRO A 527 14.33 14.69 -15.21
CA PRO A 527 15.50 14.32 -14.39
C PRO A 527 16.50 13.39 -15.08
N ALA A 528 16.09 12.65 -16.12
CA ALA A 528 16.89 11.59 -16.71
C ALA A 528 16.98 11.63 -18.24
N GLU A 529 16.62 12.74 -18.87
CA GLU A 529 16.70 12.86 -20.34
C GLU A 529 16.66 14.31 -20.79
N GLY A 530 17.08 14.58 -22.03
CA GLY A 530 16.93 15.86 -22.68
C GLY A 530 17.81 16.99 -22.12
N PHE A 531 18.97 16.65 -21.55
CA PHE A 531 19.94 17.65 -21.10
C PHE A 531 20.63 18.35 -22.26
N GLU A 532 20.61 19.68 -22.24
CA GLU A 532 21.26 20.54 -23.21
C GLU A 532 22.34 21.37 -22.53
N VAL A 533 23.55 21.36 -23.05
CA VAL A 533 24.67 22.17 -22.55
C VAL A 533 24.36 23.66 -22.74
N LYS A 534 24.45 24.42 -21.66
CA LYS A 534 24.20 25.89 -21.69
C LYS A 534 25.49 26.73 -21.64
N GLY A 535 26.57 26.14 -21.15
CA GLY A 535 27.85 26.82 -20.99
C GLY A 535 28.59 26.28 -19.78
N TYR A 536 29.50 27.05 -19.23
CA TYR A 536 30.23 26.78 -18.01
C TYR A 536 30.14 27.99 -17.06
N ILE A 537 30.47 27.74 -15.77
CA ILE A 537 30.45 28.77 -14.74
C ILE A 537 31.74 29.58 -14.84
N GLU A 538 31.63 30.87 -15.21
CA GLU A 538 32.78 31.78 -15.28
C GLU A 538 33.40 32.01 -13.89
N GLY A 539 34.72 32.05 -13.82
CA GLY A 539 35.48 32.30 -12.59
C GLY A 539 35.62 31.08 -11.66
N MET A 540 35.14 29.89 -12.10
CA MET A 540 35.34 28.62 -11.41
C MET A 540 36.30 27.70 -12.21
N ASP A 541 37.42 28.22 -12.63
CA ASP A 541 38.45 27.47 -13.35
C ASP A 541 39.84 27.71 -12.73
N PRO A 542 40.71 26.71 -12.68
CA PRO A 542 40.51 25.30 -13.04
C PRO A 542 39.90 24.50 -11.87
N LEU A 543 38.67 24.03 -11.98
CA LEU A 543 37.98 23.24 -10.95
C LEU A 543 37.37 21.96 -11.51
N ILE A 544 37.29 20.93 -10.66
CA ILE A 544 36.63 19.64 -10.90
C ILE A 544 35.68 19.32 -9.76
N ASP A 545 34.93 18.22 -9.87
CA ASP A 545 34.10 17.60 -8.83
C ASP A 545 33.08 18.58 -8.21
N PRO A 546 32.14 19.14 -9.01
CA PRO A 546 31.10 20.01 -8.49
C PRO A 546 30.22 19.25 -7.49
N CYS A 547 29.88 19.91 -6.39
CA CYS A 547 28.85 19.48 -5.48
C CYS A 547 27.91 20.66 -5.22
N VAL A 548 26.62 20.45 -5.45
CA VAL A 548 25.61 21.49 -5.40
C VAL A 548 24.72 21.32 -4.18
N PHE A 549 24.70 22.33 -3.35
CA PHE A 549 23.76 22.43 -2.24
C PHE A 549 22.69 23.48 -2.57
N VAL A 550 21.42 23.13 -2.38
CA VAL A 550 20.29 24.06 -2.49
C VAL A 550 19.77 24.28 -1.07
N ASP A 551 19.89 25.52 -0.58
CA ASP A 551 19.39 25.87 0.75
C ASP A 551 17.85 26.12 0.75
N ASP A 552 17.29 26.39 1.94
CA ASP A 552 15.85 26.62 2.11
C ASP A 552 15.32 27.86 1.33
N ASN A 553 16.20 28.73 0.87
CA ASN A 553 15.88 29.91 0.08
C ASN A 553 16.08 29.68 -1.43
N GLY A 554 16.62 28.55 -1.83
CA GLY A 554 16.85 28.10 -3.20
C GLY A 554 18.07 28.74 -3.83
#